data_06c983f4f5bf555705319bce92c323ad
#
_entry.id   06c983f4f5bf555705319bce92c323ad
#
_cell.length_a   1.000
_cell.length_b   1.000
_cell.length_c   1.000
_cell.angle_alpha   90.00
_cell.angle_beta   90.00
_cell.angle_gamma   90.00
#
_symmetry.space_group_name_H-M   'P 1'
#
loop_
_entity.id
_entity.type
_entity.pdbx_description
1 polymer ?
#
loop_
_entity_poly.entity_id
_entity_poly.type
_entity_poly.pdbx_seq_one_letter_code
_entity_poly.pdbx_strand_id
1 'polypeptide(L)'
;MPEIDPRYEKIFREIVKINTLDYEKYQRIQQYLIDALDEGVSVHVLGKGENRTDLRVMLHHLNDPAKETNFENCVADCNIPVGEVFTSPSLTGTTGVLHVTGVYLNELYYRDLCLTLTDGMITAYDCANFEKEEDNRTYIEENLLYHHRTLPIGEFAIGTNTTAYVMAEQYGIAGKLPILIAEKMGPHFAMGDTCYAWAEDSPMYNPDGKEVIARENEVSAKRKEDPSKAYFGCHTDITIPYRELQSVAVEKADGTTIPLMEDGRFVLPGTEELNEPFG
;
A
#
# COMPACT_ATOMS: atom_id res chain seq x y z
N MET A 1 -17.00 -18.02 0.83
CA MET A 1 -17.26 -18.94 1.96
C MET A 1 -18.50 -19.74 1.65
N PRO A 2 -18.52 -21.07 1.80
CA PRO A 2 -19.72 -21.86 1.55
C PRO A 2 -20.83 -21.55 2.57
N GLU A 3 -22.07 -21.51 2.14
CA GLU A 3 -23.26 -21.27 2.99
C GLU A 3 -23.43 -22.30 4.13
N ILE A 4 -22.80 -23.47 3.99
CA ILE A 4 -22.79 -24.52 5.01
C ILE A 4 -21.81 -24.26 6.18
N ASP A 5 -20.94 -23.25 6.08
CA ASP A 5 -20.05 -22.88 7.18
C ASP A 5 -20.89 -22.23 8.30
N PRO A 6 -20.84 -22.71 9.56
CA PRO A 6 -21.64 -22.16 10.66
C PRO A 6 -21.34 -20.69 10.96
N ARG A 7 -20.23 -20.15 10.45
CA ARG A 7 -19.85 -18.74 10.60
C ARG A 7 -20.33 -17.86 9.43
N TYR A 8 -20.95 -18.47 8.38
CA TYR A 8 -21.31 -17.80 7.14
C TYR A 8 -22.08 -16.49 7.38
N GLU A 9 -23.20 -16.55 8.12
CA GLU A 9 -24.02 -15.37 8.37
C GLU A 9 -23.27 -14.25 9.08
N LYS A 10 -22.42 -14.58 10.05
CA LYS A 10 -21.65 -13.58 10.80
C LYS A 10 -20.63 -12.90 9.90
N ILE A 11 -19.84 -13.70 9.18
CA ILE A 11 -18.83 -13.17 8.25
C ILE A 11 -19.48 -12.36 7.13
N PHE A 12 -20.62 -12.82 6.59
CA PHE A 12 -21.34 -12.09 5.56
C PHE A 12 -21.80 -10.71 6.06
N ARG A 13 -22.33 -10.62 7.28
CA ARG A 13 -22.72 -9.33 7.90
C ARG A 13 -21.51 -8.40 8.07
N GLU A 14 -20.36 -8.92 8.49
CA GLU A 14 -19.13 -8.13 8.60
C GLU A 14 -18.64 -7.65 7.23
N ILE A 15 -18.69 -8.49 6.20
CA ILE A 15 -18.36 -8.09 4.82
C ILE A 15 -19.29 -6.96 4.35
N VAL A 16 -20.60 -7.05 4.61
CA VAL A 16 -21.53 -5.96 4.29
C VAL A 16 -21.15 -4.68 5.04
N LYS A 17 -20.87 -4.78 6.35
CA LYS A 17 -20.45 -3.63 7.17
C LYS A 17 -19.20 -2.96 6.60
N ILE A 18 -18.17 -3.73 6.25
CA ILE A 18 -16.92 -3.23 5.67
C ILE A 18 -17.17 -2.45 4.37
N ASN A 19 -18.08 -2.96 3.52
CA ASN A 19 -18.39 -2.35 2.23
C ASN A 19 -19.41 -1.19 2.33
N THR A 20 -19.95 -0.91 3.51
CA THR A 20 -20.93 0.14 3.77
C THR A 20 -20.47 1.14 4.82
N LEU A 21 -19.15 1.26 5.01
CA LEU A 21 -18.56 2.27 5.89
C LEU A 21 -18.90 3.69 5.41
N ASP A 22 -18.98 4.61 6.34
CA ASP A 22 -19.25 6.03 6.07
C ASP A 22 -18.09 6.65 5.28
N TYR A 23 -18.26 6.76 3.96
CA TYR A 23 -17.22 7.26 3.07
C TYR A 23 -16.89 8.75 3.30
N GLU A 24 -17.84 9.58 3.72
CA GLU A 24 -17.60 11.00 4.03
C GLU A 24 -16.72 11.13 5.29
N LYS A 25 -16.94 10.26 6.28
CA LYS A 25 -16.09 10.15 7.46
C LYS A 25 -14.67 9.75 7.06
N TYR A 26 -14.51 8.70 6.26
CA TYR A 26 -13.19 8.24 5.81
C TYR A 26 -12.48 9.30 4.97
N GLN A 27 -13.18 9.95 4.05
CA GLN A 27 -12.64 11.04 3.24
C GLN A 27 -12.04 12.16 4.10
N ARG A 28 -12.74 12.55 5.18
CA ARG A 28 -12.26 13.57 6.10
C ARG A 28 -11.05 13.11 6.90
N ILE A 29 -11.05 11.87 7.40
CA ILE A 29 -9.93 11.33 8.17
C ILE A 29 -8.69 11.14 7.29
N GLN A 30 -8.88 10.61 6.09
CA GLN A 30 -7.81 10.42 5.11
C GLN A 30 -7.18 11.75 4.67
N GLN A 31 -7.95 12.84 4.68
CA GLN A 31 -7.41 14.16 4.36
C GLN A 31 -6.36 14.61 5.39
N TYR A 32 -6.51 14.31 6.69
CA TYR A 32 -5.44 14.59 7.67
C TYR A 32 -4.16 13.83 7.37
N LEU A 33 -4.26 12.57 6.89
CA LEU A 33 -3.08 11.82 6.47
C LEU A 33 -2.42 12.47 5.26
N ILE A 34 -3.19 12.85 4.25
CA ILE A 34 -2.70 13.50 3.02
C ILE A 34 -2.02 14.82 3.35
N ASP A 35 -2.64 15.67 4.18
CA ASP A 35 -2.08 16.96 4.58
C ASP A 35 -0.71 16.79 5.25
N ALA A 36 -0.55 15.77 6.11
CA ALA A 36 0.72 15.48 6.75
C ALA A 36 1.74 14.87 5.77
N LEU A 37 1.31 14.00 4.85
CA LEU A 37 2.16 13.38 3.84
C LEU A 37 2.70 14.41 2.84
N ASP A 38 1.90 15.39 2.46
CA ASP A 38 2.29 16.47 1.53
C ASP A 38 3.34 17.44 2.12
N GLU A 39 3.55 17.44 3.45
CA GLU A 39 4.65 18.17 4.08
C GLU A 39 6.01 17.46 3.94
N GLY A 40 6.02 16.20 3.50
CA GLY A 40 7.19 15.34 3.47
C GLY A 40 7.97 15.36 2.17
N VAL A 41 9.22 14.90 2.26
CA VAL A 41 10.05 14.51 1.11
C VAL A 41 10.14 13.01 0.96
N SER A 42 9.88 12.27 2.04
CA SER A 42 9.84 10.81 2.07
C SER A 42 8.96 10.30 3.20
N VAL A 43 8.60 9.02 3.12
CA VAL A 43 7.95 8.30 4.20
C VAL A 43 8.85 7.12 4.60
N HIS A 44 9.09 6.97 5.90
CA HIS A 44 9.86 5.86 6.45
C HIS A 44 8.92 4.85 7.11
N VAL A 45 8.98 3.61 6.67
CA VAL A 45 8.15 2.51 7.18
C VAL A 45 9.05 1.48 7.84
N LEU A 46 8.77 1.20 9.13
CA LEU A 46 9.50 0.22 9.93
C LEU A 46 8.58 -0.90 10.39
N GLY A 47 9.04 -2.12 10.19
CA GLY A 47 8.44 -3.33 10.75
C GLY A 47 8.83 -3.57 12.20
N LYS A 48 8.10 -4.46 12.90
CA LYS A 48 8.44 -4.92 14.26
C LYS A 48 8.37 -6.44 14.39
N GLY A 49 9.00 -6.95 15.45
CA GLY A 49 9.03 -8.38 15.72
C GLY A 49 9.81 -9.15 14.67
N GLU A 50 9.16 -10.07 13.98
CA GLU A 50 9.77 -10.85 12.88
C GLU A 50 9.77 -10.09 11.56
N ASN A 51 8.94 -9.04 11.42
CA ASN A 51 8.91 -8.19 10.23
C ASN A 51 10.15 -7.28 10.19
N ARG A 52 10.93 -7.40 9.15
CA ARG A 52 12.21 -6.70 8.95
C ARG A 52 12.11 -5.53 7.99
N THR A 53 10.91 -5.03 7.73
CA THR A 53 10.74 -3.86 6.87
C THR A 53 11.52 -2.68 7.43
N ASP A 54 12.32 -2.08 6.57
CA ASP A 54 13.01 -0.80 6.78
C ASP A 54 13.10 -0.15 5.41
N LEU A 55 12.05 0.59 5.04
CA LEU A 55 11.85 1.11 3.70
C LEU A 55 11.57 2.61 3.74
N ARG A 56 12.40 3.37 3.02
CA ARG A 56 12.17 4.79 2.76
C ARG A 56 11.62 4.96 1.37
N VAL A 57 10.44 5.59 1.27
CA VAL A 57 9.72 5.87 0.03
C VAL A 57 9.80 7.36 -0.25
N MET A 58 10.36 7.74 -1.39
CA MET A 58 10.49 9.14 -1.79
C MET A 58 9.19 9.67 -2.41
N LEU A 59 8.84 10.91 -2.08
CA LEU A 59 7.67 11.60 -2.59
C LEU A 59 8.06 12.60 -3.69
N HIS A 60 7.13 12.93 -4.57
CA HIS A 60 7.36 13.98 -5.55
C HIS A 60 7.35 15.36 -4.90
N HIS A 61 8.13 16.27 -5.45
CA HIS A 61 8.14 17.67 -5.00
C HIS A 61 6.87 18.39 -5.47
N LEU A 62 6.13 18.96 -4.53
CA LEU A 62 4.98 19.83 -4.84
C LEU A 62 5.47 21.23 -5.18
N ASN A 63 5.16 21.73 -6.39
CA ASN A 63 5.52 23.08 -6.80
C ASN A 63 4.55 24.13 -6.22
N ASP A 64 3.28 23.77 -6.11
CA ASP A 64 2.23 24.61 -5.51
C ASP A 64 1.38 23.77 -4.53
N PRO A 65 1.82 23.62 -3.25
CA PRO A 65 1.10 22.80 -2.26
C PRO A 65 -0.35 23.25 -1.98
N ALA A 66 -0.72 24.46 -2.44
CA ALA A 66 -2.11 24.92 -2.35
C ALA A 66 -3.01 24.32 -3.44
N LYS A 67 -2.44 23.75 -4.50
CA LYS A 67 -3.17 23.21 -5.66
C LYS A 67 -2.80 21.79 -6.01
N GLU A 68 -1.69 21.29 -5.48
CA GLU A 68 -1.11 19.99 -5.79
C GLU A 68 -1.08 19.12 -4.54
N THR A 69 -1.17 17.81 -4.74
CA THR A 69 -0.99 16.78 -3.71
C THR A 69 -0.29 15.57 -4.31
N ASN A 70 0.42 14.81 -3.48
CA ASN A 70 1.04 13.55 -3.87
C ASN A 70 0.06 12.37 -3.78
N PHE A 71 -0.95 12.45 -2.91
CA PHE A 71 -1.78 11.29 -2.59
C PHE A 71 -3.22 11.47 -3.07
N GLU A 72 -3.79 10.40 -3.64
CA GLU A 72 -5.21 10.31 -3.89
C GLU A 72 -5.94 9.92 -2.61
N ASN A 73 -7.06 10.61 -2.33
CA ASN A 73 -7.97 10.30 -1.25
C ASN A 73 -9.01 9.28 -1.75
N CYS A 74 -8.65 7.99 -1.70
CA CYS A 74 -9.47 6.93 -2.25
C CYS A 74 -10.62 6.55 -1.34
N VAL A 75 -11.82 6.89 -1.78
CA VAL A 75 -13.08 6.55 -1.13
C VAL A 75 -14.01 5.81 -2.12
N ALA A 76 -15.30 5.76 -1.84
CA ALA A 76 -16.25 4.95 -2.61
C ALA A 76 -16.47 5.39 -4.07
N ASP A 77 -15.96 6.54 -4.48
CA ASP A 77 -15.92 7.01 -5.87
C ASP A 77 -14.75 6.40 -6.67
N CYS A 78 -13.70 6.01 -5.98
CA CYS A 78 -12.56 5.32 -6.56
C CYS A 78 -12.79 3.80 -6.59
N ASN A 79 -12.89 3.17 -5.40
CA ASN A 79 -13.23 1.74 -5.31
C ASN A 79 -13.93 1.39 -3.98
N ILE A 80 -14.50 0.19 -3.88
CA ILE A 80 -15.22 -0.32 -2.71
C ILE A 80 -14.53 -1.59 -2.20
N PRO A 81 -14.24 -1.66 -0.87
CA PRO A 81 -14.59 -0.71 0.21
C PRO A 81 -13.71 0.53 0.21
N VAL A 82 -14.16 1.55 0.97
CA VAL A 82 -13.32 2.73 1.26
C VAL A 82 -12.11 2.33 2.09
N GLY A 83 -11.07 3.13 1.99
CA GLY A 83 -10.11 3.18 3.05
C GLY A 83 -8.66 3.08 2.63
N GLU A 84 -8.17 4.03 1.82
CA GLU A 84 -6.75 4.23 1.58
C GLU A 84 -6.43 5.63 1.08
N VAL A 85 -5.18 6.01 1.27
CA VAL A 85 -4.53 7.10 0.55
C VAL A 85 -3.33 6.54 -0.17
N PHE A 86 -3.18 6.79 -1.47
CA PHE A 86 -2.14 6.18 -2.28
C PHE A 86 -1.42 7.17 -3.20
N THR A 87 -0.21 6.81 -3.61
CA THR A 87 0.65 7.61 -4.50
C THR A 87 1.47 6.69 -5.40
N SER A 88 1.83 7.18 -6.58
CA SER A 88 2.94 6.61 -7.36
C SER A 88 4.24 7.28 -6.89
N PRO A 89 5.10 6.60 -6.12
CA PRO A 89 6.26 7.24 -5.50
C PRO A 89 7.33 7.62 -6.53
N SER A 90 8.20 8.58 -6.18
CA SER A 90 9.46 8.77 -6.89
C SER A 90 10.36 7.57 -6.67
N LEU A 91 10.93 7.02 -7.74
CA LEU A 91 11.80 5.84 -7.65
C LEU A 91 13.19 6.21 -7.14
N THR A 92 13.74 7.34 -7.63
CA THR A 92 15.08 7.80 -7.26
C THR A 92 15.16 8.08 -5.76
N GLY A 93 16.01 7.34 -5.05
CA GLY A 93 16.19 7.42 -3.60
C GLY A 93 15.24 6.54 -2.79
N THR A 94 14.17 5.98 -3.37
CA THR A 94 13.34 4.97 -2.69
C THR A 94 14.16 3.70 -2.51
N THR A 95 14.47 3.37 -1.24
CA THR A 95 15.42 2.29 -0.94
C THR A 95 15.13 1.65 0.41
N GLY A 96 15.51 0.38 0.54
CA GLY A 96 15.39 -0.37 1.77
C GLY A 96 14.88 -1.79 1.56
N VAL A 97 14.29 -2.34 2.59
CA VAL A 97 13.76 -3.71 2.62
C VAL A 97 12.27 -3.65 2.89
N LEU A 98 11.48 -4.28 2.03
CA LEU A 98 10.09 -4.65 2.27
C LEU A 98 10.04 -6.12 2.67
N HIS A 99 9.53 -6.41 3.86
CA HIS A 99 9.41 -7.76 4.36
C HIS A 99 8.03 -7.99 4.99
N VAL A 100 7.44 -9.14 4.70
CA VAL A 100 6.20 -9.61 5.33
C VAL A 100 6.37 -11.04 5.78
N THR A 101 5.91 -11.37 6.99
CA THR A 101 6.05 -12.71 7.56
C THR A 101 5.16 -13.73 6.84
N GLY A 102 4.03 -13.29 6.31
CA GLY A 102 3.14 -14.11 5.51
C GLY A 102 2.08 -13.28 4.79
N VAL A 103 1.96 -13.50 3.48
CA VAL A 103 1.00 -12.78 2.63
C VAL A 103 0.46 -13.69 1.54
N TYR A 104 -0.78 -13.44 1.14
CA TYR A 104 -1.37 -14.05 -0.05
C TYR A 104 -1.32 -13.05 -1.21
N LEU A 105 -0.66 -13.42 -2.30
CA LEU A 105 -0.59 -12.65 -3.53
C LEU A 105 -1.17 -13.51 -4.66
N ASN A 106 -2.24 -13.06 -5.30
CA ASN A 106 -2.92 -13.81 -6.38
C ASN A 106 -3.22 -15.28 -5.99
N GLU A 107 -3.81 -15.48 -4.80
CA GLU A 107 -4.16 -16.80 -4.22
C GLU A 107 -2.94 -17.67 -3.82
N LEU A 108 -1.71 -17.23 -4.06
CA LEU A 108 -0.49 -17.91 -3.67
C LEU A 108 0.01 -17.37 -2.31
N TYR A 109 0.35 -18.28 -1.41
CA TYR A 109 0.89 -17.91 -0.11
C TYR A 109 2.41 -17.74 -0.17
N TYR A 110 2.90 -16.61 0.32
CA TYR A 110 4.31 -16.33 0.51
C TYR A 110 4.63 -16.30 2.01
N ARG A 111 5.65 -17.04 2.43
CA ARG A 111 6.18 -17.04 3.79
C ARG A 111 7.51 -16.31 3.79
N ASP A 112 7.67 -15.36 4.72
CA ASP A 112 8.87 -14.54 4.87
C ASP A 112 9.31 -13.90 3.54
N LEU A 113 8.36 -13.31 2.80
CA LEU A 113 8.68 -12.61 1.55
C LEU A 113 9.51 -11.38 1.87
N CYS A 114 10.69 -11.31 1.26
CA CYS A 114 11.65 -10.23 1.44
C CYS A 114 12.07 -9.67 0.09
N LEU A 115 11.85 -8.37 -0.12
CA LEU A 115 12.28 -7.65 -1.31
C LEU A 115 13.22 -6.53 -0.89
N THR A 116 14.38 -6.43 -1.54
CA THR A 116 15.29 -5.29 -1.39
C THR A 116 15.10 -4.34 -2.57
N LEU A 117 14.87 -3.07 -2.27
CA LEU A 117 14.70 -2.03 -3.27
C LEU A 117 15.90 -1.08 -3.27
N THR A 118 16.32 -0.66 -4.46
CA THR A 118 17.31 0.39 -4.67
C THR A 118 16.81 1.27 -5.80
N ASP A 119 16.69 2.56 -5.55
CA ASP A 119 16.07 3.51 -6.48
C ASP A 119 14.73 2.97 -7.01
N GLY A 120 13.88 2.49 -6.07
CA GLY A 120 12.55 1.99 -6.34
C GLY A 120 12.45 0.68 -7.12
N MET A 121 13.59 0.08 -7.52
CA MET A 121 13.63 -1.17 -8.28
C MET A 121 13.98 -2.35 -7.38
N ILE A 122 13.35 -3.51 -7.59
CA ILE A 122 13.71 -4.74 -6.89
C ILE A 122 15.11 -5.16 -7.32
N THR A 123 16.06 -5.23 -6.37
CA THR A 123 17.45 -5.63 -6.61
C THR A 123 17.81 -6.98 -6.00
N ALA A 124 17.07 -7.41 -4.98
CA ALA A 124 17.18 -8.75 -4.41
C ALA A 124 15.81 -9.18 -3.87
N TYR A 125 15.60 -10.48 -3.81
CA TYR A 125 14.36 -11.08 -3.32
C TYR A 125 14.59 -12.48 -2.77
N ASP A 126 13.78 -12.86 -1.78
CA ASP A 126 13.75 -14.21 -1.19
C ASP A 126 12.41 -14.48 -0.51
N CYS A 127 12.12 -15.75 -0.26
CA CYS A 127 11.03 -16.21 0.59
C CYS A 127 11.40 -17.54 1.25
N ALA A 128 10.56 -18.03 2.16
CA ALA A 128 10.82 -19.27 2.89
C ALA A 128 9.74 -20.34 2.62
N ASN A 129 9.19 -20.39 1.40
CA ASN A 129 8.17 -21.36 1.02
C ASN A 129 8.69 -22.78 0.89
N PHE A 130 9.92 -22.93 0.41
CA PHE A 130 10.58 -24.20 0.12
C PHE A 130 11.91 -24.35 0.87
N GLU A 131 12.39 -25.58 0.99
CA GLU A 131 13.69 -25.86 1.64
C GLU A 131 14.89 -25.39 0.82
N LYS A 132 14.73 -25.40 -0.52
CA LYS A 132 15.81 -24.99 -1.43
C LYS A 132 15.66 -23.52 -1.81
N GLU A 133 16.73 -22.78 -1.73
CA GLU A 133 16.80 -21.37 -2.12
C GLU A 133 16.42 -21.18 -3.60
N GLU A 134 16.86 -22.09 -4.49
CA GLU A 134 16.55 -22.05 -5.92
C GLU A 134 15.03 -22.16 -6.18
N ASP A 135 14.32 -23.01 -5.43
CA ASP A 135 12.87 -23.18 -5.56
C ASP A 135 12.13 -21.91 -5.07
N ASN A 136 12.62 -21.27 -4.01
CA ASN A 136 12.08 -19.98 -3.53
C ASN A 136 12.26 -18.86 -4.56
N ARG A 137 13.45 -18.78 -5.17
CA ARG A 137 13.72 -17.79 -6.22
C ARG A 137 12.84 -18.00 -7.44
N THR A 138 12.74 -19.24 -7.93
CA THR A 138 11.87 -19.58 -9.05
C THR A 138 10.41 -19.22 -8.76
N TYR A 139 9.95 -19.48 -7.53
CA TYR A 139 8.58 -19.15 -7.15
C TYR A 139 8.29 -17.64 -7.23
N ILE A 140 9.23 -16.80 -6.80
CA ILE A 140 9.11 -15.34 -6.91
C ILE A 140 9.23 -14.89 -8.37
N GLU A 141 10.19 -15.43 -9.13
CA GLU A 141 10.42 -15.08 -10.53
C GLU A 141 9.20 -15.35 -11.42
N GLU A 142 8.53 -16.47 -11.18
CA GLU A 142 7.35 -16.87 -11.97
C GLU A 142 6.08 -16.13 -11.56
N ASN A 143 5.86 -15.90 -10.26
CA ASN A 143 4.55 -15.52 -9.73
C ASN A 143 4.46 -14.09 -9.17
N LEU A 144 5.60 -13.43 -8.90
CA LEU A 144 5.65 -12.03 -8.46
C LEU A 144 6.33 -11.15 -9.52
N LEU A 145 7.46 -11.60 -10.06
CA LEU A 145 8.17 -10.87 -11.11
C LEU A 145 7.61 -11.14 -12.52
N TYR A 146 6.74 -12.12 -12.69
CA TYR A 146 6.15 -12.50 -14.01
C TYR A 146 7.20 -12.63 -15.11
N HIS A 147 8.36 -13.22 -14.75
CA HIS A 147 9.56 -13.39 -15.59
C HIS A 147 10.25 -12.07 -16.00
N HIS A 148 9.86 -10.93 -15.45
CA HIS A 148 10.64 -9.71 -15.59
C HIS A 148 11.92 -9.80 -14.75
N ARG A 149 12.98 -9.20 -15.24
CA ARG A 149 14.27 -9.17 -14.52
C ARG A 149 14.17 -8.44 -13.20
N THR A 150 13.34 -7.41 -13.12
CA THR A 150 13.04 -6.56 -11.98
C THR A 150 11.73 -5.84 -12.21
N LEU A 151 11.09 -5.38 -11.14
CA LEU A 151 9.91 -4.52 -11.18
C LEU A 151 10.19 -3.26 -10.37
N PRO A 152 9.62 -2.10 -10.76
CA PRO A 152 9.58 -0.92 -9.91
C PRO A 152 8.54 -1.08 -8.81
N ILE A 153 8.66 -0.26 -7.75
CA ILE A 153 7.53 0.07 -6.91
C ILE A 153 6.59 0.99 -7.71
N GLY A 154 5.38 0.53 -7.96
CA GLY A 154 4.35 1.28 -8.70
C GLY A 154 3.47 2.12 -7.79
N GLU A 155 3.30 1.67 -6.54
CA GLU A 155 2.44 2.32 -5.57
C GLU A 155 3.01 2.23 -4.16
N PHE A 156 2.78 3.27 -3.38
CA PHE A 156 2.79 3.27 -1.93
C PHE A 156 1.46 3.80 -1.40
N ALA A 157 0.85 3.06 -0.49
CA ALA A 157 -0.43 3.44 0.10
C ALA A 157 -0.48 3.20 1.60
N ILE A 158 -1.39 3.91 2.27
CA ILE A 158 -1.75 3.67 3.66
C ILE A 158 -3.21 3.24 3.70
N GLY A 159 -3.43 1.93 3.85
CA GLY A 159 -4.76 1.38 4.09
C GLY A 159 -5.28 1.86 5.44
N THR A 160 -6.55 2.25 5.48
CA THR A 160 -7.22 2.81 6.66
C THR A 160 -8.43 2.00 7.11
N ASN A 161 -8.75 0.88 6.42
CA ASN A 161 -9.89 0.03 6.77
C ASN A 161 -9.55 -0.92 7.92
N THR A 162 -9.37 -0.37 9.10
CA THR A 162 -9.08 -1.11 10.33
C THR A 162 -10.23 -2.05 10.72
N THR A 163 -11.47 -1.73 10.35
CA THR A 163 -12.63 -2.62 10.53
C THR A 163 -12.45 -3.92 9.76
N ALA A 164 -12.00 -3.85 8.49
CA ALA A 164 -11.71 -5.02 7.68
C ALA A 164 -10.58 -5.86 8.30
N TYR A 165 -9.50 -5.20 8.74
CA TYR A 165 -8.38 -5.87 9.39
C TYR A 165 -8.80 -6.64 10.64
N VAL A 166 -9.51 -6.01 11.56
CA VAL A 166 -9.97 -6.65 12.81
C VAL A 166 -10.89 -7.84 12.50
N MET A 167 -11.79 -7.69 11.55
CA MET A 167 -12.64 -8.79 11.10
C MET A 167 -11.83 -9.95 10.50
N ALA A 168 -10.87 -9.63 9.63
CA ALA A 168 -10.02 -10.64 8.99
C ALA A 168 -9.22 -11.46 10.03
N GLU A 169 -8.66 -10.78 11.04
CA GLU A 169 -7.95 -11.43 12.15
C GLU A 169 -8.90 -12.28 13.01
N GLN A 170 -10.05 -11.71 13.40
CA GLN A 170 -11.03 -12.42 14.25
C GLN A 170 -11.52 -13.72 13.65
N TYR A 171 -11.69 -13.77 12.33
CA TYR A 171 -12.20 -14.96 11.65
C TYR A 171 -11.11 -15.81 10.98
N GLY A 172 -9.86 -15.35 10.96
CA GLY A 172 -8.74 -16.04 10.29
C GLY A 172 -8.95 -16.16 8.79
N ILE A 173 -9.43 -15.12 8.12
CA ILE A 173 -9.83 -15.15 6.71
C ILE A 173 -9.07 -14.14 5.83
N ALA A 174 -8.03 -13.49 6.34
CA ALA A 174 -7.27 -12.49 5.57
C ALA A 174 -6.88 -13.00 4.17
N GLY A 175 -6.34 -14.22 4.07
CA GLY A 175 -5.95 -14.80 2.79
C GLY A 175 -7.10 -15.27 1.88
N LYS A 176 -8.36 -14.99 2.26
CA LYS A 176 -9.55 -15.32 1.46
C LYS A 176 -10.33 -14.08 1.04
N LEU A 177 -9.87 -12.92 1.46
CA LEU A 177 -10.49 -11.65 1.09
C LEU A 177 -10.03 -11.24 -0.32
N PRO A 178 -10.93 -10.61 -1.11
CA PRO A 178 -10.51 -9.96 -2.36
C PRO A 178 -9.42 -8.93 -2.12
N ILE A 179 -8.57 -8.72 -3.12
CA ILE A 179 -7.45 -7.76 -3.02
C ILE A 179 -7.94 -6.36 -2.62
N LEU A 180 -9.04 -5.87 -3.18
CA LEU A 180 -9.63 -4.58 -2.85
C LEU A 180 -10.00 -4.39 -1.36
N ILE A 181 -10.10 -5.47 -0.59
CA ILE A 181 -10.25 -5.41 0.87
C ILE A 181 -8.89 -5.60 1.55
N ALA A 182 -8.10 -6.57 1.06
CA ALA A 182 -6.84 -6.96 1.68
C ALA A 182 -5.81 -5.82 1.66
N GLU A 183 -5.69 -5.08 0.58
CA GLU A 183 -4.79 -3.93 0.44
C GLU A 183 -5.09 -2.85 1.48
N LYS A 184 -6.37 -2.61 1.80
CA LYS A 184 -6.80 -1.57 2.74
C LYS A 184 -6.61 -1.90 4.22
N MET A 185 -6.07 -3.10 4.53
CA MET A 185 -5.86 -3.57 5.92
C MET A 185 -4.48 -3.22 6.49
N GLY A 186 -3.77 -2.29 5.90
CA GLY A 186 -2.46 -1.82 6.35
C GLY A 186 -1.73 -0.99 5.29
N PRO A 187 -0.56 -0.43 5.61
CA PRO A 187 0.31 0.11 4.59
C PRO A 187 0.66 -0.97 3.56
N HIS A 188 0.60 -0.62 2.28
CA HIS A 188 0.91 -1.56 1.22
C HIS A 188 1.75 -0.92 0.10
N PHE A 189 2.35 -1.79 -0.69
CA PHE A 189 3.30 -1.42 -1.74
C PHE A 189 3.02 -2.30 -2.94
N ALA A 190 2.68 -1.71 -4.09
CA ALA A 190 2.54 -2.49 -5.30
C ALA A 190 3.86 -2.57 -6.07
N MET A 191 4.19 -3.79 -6.50
CA MET A 191 5.29 -4.01 -7.43
C MET A 191 4.76 -4.13 -8.85
N GLY A 192 5.33 -3.34 -9.77
CA GLY A 192 4.91 -3.28 -11.17
C GLY A 192 4.45 -1.91 -11.62
N ASP A 193 3.34 -1.88 -12.36
CA ASP A 193 2.76 -0.66 -12.93
C ASP A 193 2.14 0.23 -11.84
N THR A 194 2.03 1.54 -12.12
CA THR A 194 1.34 2.48 -11.24
C THR A 194 -0.17 2.28 -11.31
N CYS A 195 -0.93 2.78 -10.31
CA CYS A 195 -2.39 2.79 -10.33
C CYS A 195 -2.97 3.57 -11.52
N TYR A 196 -2.19 4.47 -12.08
CA TYR A 196 -2.58 5.32 -13.22
C TYR A 196 -2.08 4.79 -14.57
N ALA A 197 -1.59 3.54 -14.65
CA ALA A 197 -1.09 2.97 -15.88
C ALA A 197 -2.09 3.12 -17.04
N TRP A 198 -1.65 3.71 -18.14
CA TRP A 198 -2.44 4.13 -19.31
C TRP A 198 -3.37 5.34 -19.08
N ALA A 199 -3.40 5.94 -17.89
CA ALA A 199 -4.22 7.09 -17.54
C ALA A 199 -3.42 8.26 -16.93
N GLU A 200 -2.09 8.19 -16.95
CA GLU A 200 -1.19 9.16 -16.29
C GLU A 200 -1.40 10.61 -16.75
N ASP A 201 -1.82 10.78 -18.02
CA ASP A 201 -2.07 12.11 -18.62
C ASP A 201 -3.48 12.65 -18.31
N SER A 202 -4.34 11.84 -17.68
CA SER A 202 -5.67 12.26 -17.24
C SER A 202 -5.56 12.97 -15.89
N PRO A 203 -5.98 14.25 -15.78
CA PRO A 203 -5.92 14.93 -14.49
C PRO A 203 -6.87 14.27 -13.48
N MET A 204 -6.37 14.09 -12.26
CA MET A 204 -7.10 13.57 -11.11
C MET A 204 -7.12 14.63 -10.01
N TYR A 205 -8.26 14.81 -9.38
CA TYR A 205 -8.43 15.81 -8.33
C TYR A 205 -9.04 15.17 -7.08
N ASN A 206 -8.48 15.51 -5.93
CA ASN A 206 -9.06 15.16 -4.65
C ASN A 206 -10.32 16.00 -4.36
N PRO A 207 -11.17 15.58 -3.40
CA PRO A 207 -12.35 16.33 -3.01
C PRO A 207 -12.10 17.76 -2.51
N ASP A 208 -10.89 18.06 -2.03
CA ASP A 208 -10.44 19.40 -1.66
C ASP A 208 -10.08 20.30 -2.87
N GLY A 209 -10.12 19.73 -4.08
CA GLY A 209 -9.83 20.41 -5.33
C GLY A 209 -8.36 20.45 -5.74
N LYS A 210 -7.44 19.86 -4.96
CA LYS A 210 -6.04 19.72 -5.33
C LYS A 210 -5.85 18.65 -6.41
N GLU A 211 -4.96 18.91 -7.35
CA GLU A 211 -4.58 17.93 -8.37
C GLU A 211 -3.58 16.93 -7.80
N VAL A 212 -3.85 15.64 -7.99
CA VAL A 212 -2.89 14.57 -7.70
C VAL A 212 -1.84 14.57 -8.80
N ILE A 213 -0.61 14.98 -8.45
CA ILE A 213 0.49 15.08 -9.42
C ILE A 213 1.30 13.79 -9.56
N ALA A 214 1.30 12.94 -8.54
CA ALA A 214 2.07 11.69 -8.48
C ALA A 214 1.36 10.55 -9.21
N ARG A 215 1.09 10.74 -10.50
CA ARG A 215 0.44 9.74 -11.37
C ARG A 215 1.43 8.92 -12.19
N GLU A 216 2.69 9.33 -12.24
CA GLU A 216 3.77 8.63 -12.93
C GLU A 216 5.02 8.56 -12.05
N ASN A 217 5.87 7.60 -12.33
CA ASN A 217 7.22 7.52 -11.81
C ASN A 217 8.24 7.52 -12.96
N GLU A 218 9.54 7.46 -12.67
CA GLU A 218 10.62 7.53 -13.67
C GLU A 218 10.58 6.39 -14.69
N VAL A 219 9.90 5.28 -14.38
CA VAL A 219 9.71 4.17 -15.32
C VAL A 219 8.49 4.39 -16.19
N SER A 220 7.32 4.68 -15.61
CA SER A 220 6.09 4.91 -16.38
C SER A 220 6.18 6.17 -17.27
N ALA A 221 6.98 7.17 -16.86
CA ALA A 221 7.27 8.35 -17.67
C ALA A 221 7.93 8.02 -19.02
N LYS A 222 8.61 6.88 -19.14
CA LYS A 222 9.23 6.41 -20.42
C LYS A 222 8.20 6.11 -21.50
N ARG A 223 6.90 5.99 -21.15
CA ARG A 223 5.81 5.79 -22.15
C ARG A 223 5.79 6.88 -23.21
N LYS A 224 6.24 8.09 -22.87
CA LYS A 224 6.32 9.24 -23.80
C LYS A 224 7.31 9.00 -24.94
N GLU A 225 8.28 8.11 -24.73
CA GLU A 225 9.27 7.70 -25.72
C GLU A 225 8.94 6.33 -26.30
N ASP A 226 8.68 5.34 -25.43
CA ASP A 226 8.45 3.93 -25.78
C ASP A 226 7.59 3.24 -24.72
N PRO A 227 6.28 3.02 -24.96
CA PRO A 227 5.40 2.36 -24.01
C PRO A 227 5.87 0.98 -23.55
N SER A 228 6.61 0.25 -24.40
CA SER A 228 7.13 -1.08 -24.03
C SER A 228 8.19 -1.06 -22.93
N LYS A 229 8.72 0.13 -22.59
CA LYS A 229 9.67 0.33 -21.49
C LYS A 229 9.03 0.85 -20.21
N ALA A 230 7.76 1.17 -20.29
CA ALA A 230 7.02 1.84 -19.22
C ALA A 230 6.10 0.90 -18.45
N TYR A 231 5.57 -0.13 -19.11
CA TYR A 231 4.54 -1.00 -18.56
C TYR A 231 4.99 -2.46 -18.50
N PHE A 232 4.68 -3.09 -17.38
CA PHE A 232 5.01 -4.49 -17.08
C PHE A 232 3.79 -5.40 -17.22
N GLY A 233 2.59 -4.85 -17.25
CA GLY A 233 1.34 -5.59 -17.27
C GLY A 233 1.03 -6.33 -15.98
N CYS A 234 1.60 -5.87 -14.87
CA CYS A 234 1.33 -6.40 -13.54
C CYS A 234 1.32 -5.27 -12.50
N HIS A 235 0.54 -5.48 -11.44
CA HIS A 235 0.43 -4.63 -10.27
C HIS A 235 0.09 -5.55 -9.10
N THR A 236 1.00 -5.70 -8.14
CA THR A 236 0.83 -6.68 -7.06
C THR A 236 1.06 -6.03 -5.71
N ASP A 237 -0.03 -5.89 -4.94
CA ASP A 237 -0.04 -5.24 -3.63
C ASP A 237 0.47 -6.17 -2.54
N ILE A 238 1.47 -5.69 -1.80
CA ILE A 238 2.06 -6.37 -0.66
C ILE A 238 1.73 -5.56 0.59
N THR A 239 0.77 -6.04 1.37
CA THR A 239 0.29 -5.35 2.58
C THR A 239 1.05 -5.80 3.81
N ILE A 240 1.52 -4.84 4.62
CA ILE A 240 2.05 -5.09 5.96
C ILE A 240 0.88 -4.99 6.95
N PRO A 241 0.53 -6.09 7.65
CA PRO A 241 -0.55 -6.03 8.64
C PRO A 241 -0.18 -5.10 9.80
N TYR A 242 -1.15 -4.38 10.36
CA TYR A 242 -0.90 -3.41 11.45
C TYR A 242 -0.11 -4.00 12.62
N ARG A 243 -0.33 -5.29 12.99
CA ARG A 243 0.42 -5.95 14.08
C ARG A 243 1.92 -6.07 13.82
N GLU A 244 2.35 -5.99 12.57
CA GLU A 244 3.75 -6.11 12.15
C GLU A 244 4.44 -4.75 11.95
N LEU A 245 3.73 -3.64 12.18
CA LEU A 245 4.25 -2.29 12.05
C LEU A 245 4.80 -1.75 13.37
N GLN A 246 6.04 -1.25 13.32
CA GLN A 246 6.61 -0.42 14.37
C GLN A 246 6.20 1.04 14.16
N SER A 247 6.45 1.59 12.98
CA SER A 247 6.12 2.98 12.69
C SER A 247 5.93 3.24 11.19
N VAL A 248 5.15 4.27 10.89
CA VAL A 248 5.10 4.98 9.61
C VAL A 248 5.25 6.46 9.93
N ALA A 249 6.29 7.09 9.42
CA ALA A 249 6.59 8.49 9.68
C ALA A 249 6.95 9.25 8.41
N VAL A 250 6.43 10.44 8.27
CA VAL A 250 6.80 11.39 7.21
C VAL A 250 8.11 12.07 7.60
N GLU A 251 9.07 12.11 6.70
CA GLU A 251 10.34 12.83 6.87
C GLU A 251 10.28 14.14 6.07
N LYS A 252 10.51 15.25 6.74
CA LYS A 252 10.50 16.59 6.13
C LYS A 252 11.90 17.02 5.66
N ALA A 253 11.94 17.97 4.76
CA ALA A 253 13.20 18.49 4.20
C ALA A 253 14.15 19.08 5.25
N ASP A 254 13.63 19.56 6.39
CA ASP A 254 14.43 20.10 7.50
C ASP A 254 14.96 19.00 8.46
N GLY A 255 14.65 17.73 8.19
CA GLY A 255 15.04 16.58 9.00
C GLY A 255 14.08 16.30 10.17
N THR A 256 13.01 17.05 10.35
CA THR A 256 11.96 16.72 11.32
C THR A 256 11.03 15.63 10.78
N THR A 257 10.31 14.97 11.66
CA THR A 257 9.39 13.88 11.30
C THR A 257 7.97 14.13 11.84
N ILE A 258 6.98 13.64 11.10
CA ILE A 258 5.58 13.60 11.54
C ILE A 258 5.20 12.12 11.69
N PRO A 259 4.94 11.61 12.88
CA PRO A 259 4.47 10.24 13.06
C PRO A 259 3.02 10.11 12.58
N LEU A 260 2.77 9.15 11.69
CA LEU A 260 1.42 8.79 11.25
C LEU A 260 0.91 7.59 12.01
N MET A 261 1.79 6.60 12.22
CA MET A 261 1.48 5.35 12.92
C MET A 261 2.64 4.95 13.84
N GLU A 262 2.29 4.42 15.01
CA GLU A 262 3.22 3.79 15.96
C GLU A 262 2.59 2.51 16.53
N ASP A 263 3.39 1.44 16.62
CA ASP A 263 2.94 0.14 17.12
C ASP A 263 1.63 -0.38 16.49
N GLY A 264 1.46 -0.12 15.18
CA GLY A 264 0.27 -0.51 14.43
C GLY A 264 -0.99 0.29 14.73
N ARG A 265 -0.87 1.47 15.35
CA ARG A 265 -1.97 2.41 15.64
C ARG A 265 -1.74 3.73 14.92
N PHE A 266 -2.81 4.37 14.50
CA PHE A 266 -2.77 5.72 14.00
C PHE A 266 -2.57 6.70 15.16
N VAL A 267 -1.56 7.57 15.06
CA VAL A 267 -1.20 8.55 16.12
C VAL A 267 -1.27 9.98 15.62
N LEU A 268 -1.47 10.20 14.33
CA LEU A 268 -1.64 11.54 13.78
C LEU A 268 -2.95 12.14 14.31
N PRO A 269 -2.93 13.39 14.85
CA PRO A 269 -4.16 14.06 15.28
C PRO A 269 -5.22 14.13 14.19
N GLY A 270 -6.46 13.75 14.53
CA GLY A 270 -7.60 13.67 13.61
C GLY A 270 -7.81 12.28 12.99
N THR A 271 -6.93 11.31 13.25
CA THR A 271 -7.06 9.93 12.77
C THR A 271 -7.46 8.93 13.85
N GLU A 272 -7.73 9.38 15.06
CA GLU A 272 -7.98 8.55 16.26
C GLU A 272 -9.13 7.55 16.05
N GLU A 273 -10.16 7.96 15.31
CA GLU A 273 -11.32 7.12 15.03
C GLU A 273 -10.98 5.84 14.24
N LEU A 274 -9.86 5.84 13.49
CA LEU A 274 -9.36 4.63 12.82
C LEU A 274 -8.91 3.56 13.82
N ASN A 275 -8.64 3.92 15.07
CA ASN A 275 -8.25 2.97 16.11
C ASN A 275 -9.44 2.31 16.83
N GLU A 276 -10.66 2.83 16.68
CA GLU A 276 -11.85 2.29 17.37
C GLU A 276 -12.08 0.79 17.17
N PRO A 277 -11.90 0.22 15.94
CA PRO A 277 -12.12 -1.20 15.73
C PRO A 277 -11.17 -2.12 16.50
N PHE A 278 -10.01 -1.62 16.90
CA PHE A 278 -9.04 -2.43 17.64
C PHE A 278 -9.42 -2.62 19.13
N GLY A 279 -10.31 -1.81 19.70
CA GLY A 279 -10.75 -1.88 21.09
C GLY A 279 -9.90 -1.06 22.04
#